data_9f80504f6fb33e20d164a483d066aae5
#
_entry.id   9f80504f6fb33e20d164a483d066aae5
#
_cell.length_a   1.000
_cell.length_b   1.000
_cell.length_c   1.000
_cell.angle_alpha   90.00
_cell.angle_beta   90.00
_cell.angle_gamma   90.00
#
_symmetry.space_group_name_H-M   'P 1'
#
loop_
_entity.id
_entity.type
_entity.pdbx_description
1 polymer ?
#
loop_
_entity_poly.entity_id
_entity_poly.type
_entity_poly.pdbx_seq_one_letter_code
_entity_poly.pdbx_strand_id
1 'polypeptide(L)'
;MPALVTRVVEYRVFQALGEPCGVVVADAETNEAAFRFRRDWDEIAREEAEVLELIANDLPEKARELGTRAFLEWIDSELSNTFRCGEPHTTLALDLERTAQRLFTRAVHSTERPYETHLPLRCVAAAGPLLDNPETEREEWVDVDLRLSKDYFLARIQGHSMEPEIPDGSVCLFRRYTGGSRVGKIMLVHEFSDEGGMGRFTVKRYLSRKRETAEGWEHEQIRMHSENPEFGEWDLAEAGRYETAGEFVRVIADPELEA
;
A
#
# COMPACT_ATOMS: atom_id res chain seq x y z
N MET A 1 -19.03 -8.16 -8.50
CA MET A 1 -18.37 -7.65 -7.29
C MET A 1 -19.33 -6.68 -6.60
N PRO A 2 -19.48 -6.66 -5.26
CA PRO A 2 -20.25 -5.61 -4.62
C PRO A 2 -19.60 -4.27 -4.93
N ALA A 3 -20.41 -3.26 -5.25
CA ALA A 3 -19.93 -1.89 -5.45
C ALA A 3 -19.24 -1.44 -4.14
N LEU A 4 -18.04 -0.94 -4.24
CA LEU A 4 -17.37 -0.24 -3.14
C LEU A 4 -18.22 1.00 -2.80
N VAL A 5 -18.82 1.02 -1.63
CA VAL A 5 -19.68 2.13 -1.17
C VAL A 5 -18.85 2.99 -0.21
N THR A 6 -18.68 4.24 -0.57
CA THR A 6 -18.07 5.23 0.31
C THR A 6 -18.95 5.44 1.54
N ARG A 7 -18.36 5.37 2.72
CA ARG A 7 -19.03 5.51 4.02
C ARG A 7 -18.48 6.71 4.78
N VAL A 8 -19.32 7.38 5.56
CA VAL A 8 -18.87 8.39 6.53
C VAL A 8 -18.47 7.66 7.81
N VAL A 9 -17.22 7.83 8.21
CA VAL A 9 -16.65 7.15 9.38
C VAL A 9 -16.06 8.16 10.36
N GLU A 10 -16.01 7.79 11.64
CA GLU A 10 -15.31 8.57 12.67
C GLU A 10 -13.83 8.21 12.67
N TYR A 11 -12.95 9.20 12.88
CA TYR A 11 -11.56 8.94 13.20
C TYR A 11 -11.08 9.80 14.37
N ARG A 12 -10.09 9.29 15.09
CA ARG A 12 -9.41 10.00 16.17
C ARG A 12 -7.92 9.75 16.13
N VAL A 13 -7.16 10.73 16.64
CA VAL A 13 -5.71 10.64 16.75
C VAL A 13 -5.32 10.36 18.19
N PHE A 14 -4.59 9.28 18.43
CA PHE A 14 -4.01 8.97 19.73
C PHE A 14 -2.74 9.78 19.97
N GLN A 15 -2.55 10.16 21.23
CA GLN A 15 -1.37 10.86 21.70
C GLN A 15 -0.75 10.12 22.89
N ALA A 16 0.58 9.97 22.87
CA ALA A 16 1.36 9.48 23.98
C ALA A 16 2.37 10.55 24.39
N LEU A 17 2.44 10.89 25.67
CA LEU A 17 3.33 11.93 26.20
C LEU A 17 3.19 13.30 25.50
N GLY A 18 2.04 13.56 24.90
CA GLY A 18 1.75 14.78 24.16
C GLY A 18 2.06 14.73 22.66
N GLU A 19 2.70 13.66 22.18
CA GLU A 19 3.04 13.45 20.76
C GLU A 19 2.00 12.55 20.08
N PRO A 20 1.60 12.85 18.82
CA PRO A 20 0.75 11.96 18.04
C PRO A 20 1.42 10.59 17.86
N CYS A 21 0.70 9.53 18.19
CA CYS A 21 1.26 8.19 18.19
C CYS A 21 0.44 7.15 17.42
N GLY A 22 -0.78 7.47 17.05
CA GLY A 22 -1.62 6.54 16.31
C GLY A 22 -2.93 7.14 15.85
N VAL A 23 -3.67 6.37 15.08
CA VAL A 23 -5.00 6.72 14.55
C VAL A 23 -5.92 5.52 14.70
N VAL A 24 -7.19 5.76 15.02
CA VAL A 24 -8.29 4.83 14.83
C VAL A 24 -9.27 5.39 13.82
N VAL A 25 -9.74 4.55 12.92
CA VAL A 25 -10.86 4.83 12.00
C VAL A 25 -11.95 3.82 12.33
N ALA A 26 -13.14 4.29 12.63
CA ALA A 26 -14.20 3.49 13.20
C ALA A 26 -15.52 3.68 12.45
N ASP A 27 -16.16 2.59 12.07
CA ASP A 27 -17.50 2.54 11.49
C ASP A 27 -18.46 1.92 12.49
N ALA A 28 -19.26 2.76 13.13
CA ALA A 28 -20.23 2.32 14.13
C ALA A 28 -21.44 1.58 13.52
N GLU A 29 -21.68 1.68 12.20
CA GLU A 29 -22.77 1.00 11.52
C GLU A 29 -22.41 -0.45 11.20
N THR A 30 -21.18 -0.68 10.72
CA THR A 30 -20.69 -2.04 10.43
C THR A 30 -20.00 -2.70 11.60
N ASN A 31 -19.76 -1.97 12.69
CA ASN A 31 -19.02 -2.42 13.87
C ASN A 31 -17.57 -2.81 13.55
N GLU A 32 -16.96 -2.11 12.60
CA GLU A 32 -15.57 -2.30 12.18
C GLU A 32 -14.70 -1.14 12.63
N ALA A 33 -13.44 -1.41 12.94
CA ALA A 33 -12.44 -0.39 13.24
C ALA A 33 -11.07 -0.81 12.73
N ALA A 34 -10.32 0.16 12.20
CA ALA A 34 -8.94 0.00 11.78
C ALA A 34 -8.03 0.91 12.62
N PHE A 35 -6.85 0.40 12.95
CA PHE A 35 -5.89 1.06 13.80
C PHE A 35 -4.54 1.16 13.11
N ARG A 36 -3.87 2.27 13.32
CA ARG A 36 -2.49 2.44 12.90
C ARG A 36 -1.72 3.16 13.99
N PHE A 37 -0.65 2.54 14.49
CA PHE A 37 0.24 3.11 15.51
C PHE A 37 1.68 3.18 15.02
N ARG A 38 2.45 4.12 15.59
CA ARG A 38 3.89 4.19 15.40
C ARG A 38 4.57 2.93 15.93
N ARG A 39 5.76 2.65 15.43
CA ARG A 39 6.56 1.49 15.87
C ARG A 39 7.91 1.89 16.45
N ASP A 40 8.24 3.16 16.38
CA ASP A 40 9.44 3.79 16.92
C ASP A 40 9.17 4.40 18.30
N TRP A 41 8.50 3.62 19.18
CA TRP A 41 8.11 4.05 20.52
C TRP A 41 9.26 4.53 21.40
N ASP A 42 10.46 3.95 21.22
CA ASP A 42 11.68 4.31 21.88
C ASP A 42 12.13 5.75 21.60
N GLU A 43 11.75 6.31 20.46
CA GLU A 43 12.06 7.70 20.11
C GLU A 43 11.27 8.72 20.95
N ILE A 44 10.03 8.40 21.33
CA ILE A 44 9.18 9.32 22.09
C ILE A 44 9.09 8.98 23.59
N ALA A 45 9.27 7.72 23.98
CA ALA A 45 8.94 7.25 25.32
C ALA A 45 10.10 6.57 26.06
N ARG A 46 11.21 6.27 25.40
CA ARG A 46 12.41 5.65 26.02
C ARG A 46 12.06 4.48 26.95
N GLU A 47 12.12 4.69 28.26
CA GLU A 47 11.87 3.66 29.27
C GLU A 47 10.42 3.18 29.30
N GLU A 48 9.45 3.97 28.84
CA GLU A 48 8.02 3.64 28.81
C GLU A 48 7.59 3.02 27.45
N ALA A 49 8.50 2.90 26.49
CA ALA A 49 8.21 2.46 25.12
C ALA A 49 7.49 1.11 25.07
N GLU A 50 7.97 0.11 25.82
CA GLU A 50 7.35 -1.22 25.87
C GLU A 50 5.92 -1.19 26.39
N VAL A 51 5.64 -0.35 27.39
CA VAL A 51 4.32 -0.21 28.00
C VAL A 51 3.35 0.45 27.02
N LEU A 52 3.79 1.50 26.33
CA LEU A 52 2.95 2.20 25.34
C LEU A 52 2.68 1.33 24.12
N GLU A 53 3.66 0.57 23.66
CA GLU A 53 3.50 -0.39 22.58
C GLU A 53 2.49 -1.49 22.98
N LEU A 54 2.58 -2.01 24.20
CA LEU A 54 1.64 -3.00 24.70
C LEU A 54 0.20 -2.44 24.72
N ILE A 55 0.00 -1.23 25.25
CA ILE A 55 -1.31 -0.57 25.25
C ILE A 55 -1.85 -0.43 23.83
N ALA A 56 -1.01 0.07 22.89
CA ALA A 56 -1.42 0.25 21.51
C ALA A 56 -1.82 -1.07 20.82
N ASN A 57 -1.10 -2.15 21.11
CA ASN A 57 -1.38 -3.48 20.58
C ASN A 57 -2.66 -4.13 21.13
N ASP A 58 -3.06 -3.76 22.36
CA ASP A 58 -4.27 -4.30 23.01
C ASP A 58 -5.55 -3.59 22.52
N LEU A 59 -5.48 -2.34 22.05
CA LEU A 59 -6.66 -1.57 21.65
C LEU A 59 -7.50 -2.20 20.53
N PRO A 60 -6.92 -2.80 19.47
CA PRO A 60 -7.69 -3.50 18.43
C PRO A 60 -8.49 -4.69 18.98
N GLU A 61 -7.95 -5.42 19.93
CA GLU A 61 -8.64 -6.53 20.59
C GLU A 61 -9.77 -6.01 21.47
N LYS A 62 -9.51 -4.96 22.22
CA LYS A 62 -10.51 -4.29 23.05
C LYS A 62 -11.68 -3.73 22.25
N ALA A 63 -11.41 -3.18 21.06
CA ALA A 63 -12.46 -2.71 20.16
C ALA A 63 -13.34 -3.87 19.65
N ARG A 64 -12.73 -5.03 19.36
CA ARG A 64 -13.48 -6.23 18.96
C ARG A 64 -14.35 -6.80 20.09
N GLU A 65 -13.86 -6.77 21.33
CA GLU A 65 -14.61 -7.23 22.51
C GLU A 65 -15.82 -6.36 22.83
N LEU A 66 -15.64 -5.06 22.85
CA LEU A 66 -16.69 -4.11 23.25
C LEU A 66 -17.65 -3.77 22.11
N GLY A 67 -17.20 -3.91 20.88
CA GLY A 67 -17.82 -3.32 19.70
C GLY A 67 -17.46 -1.84 19.56
N THR A 68 -17.46 -1.37 18.32
CA THR A 68 -16.89 -0.07 17.93
C THR A 68 -17.45 1.11 18.72
N ARG A 69 -18.77 1.20 18.88
CA ARG A 69 -19.41 2.30 19.62
C ARG A 69 -19.01 2.32 21.10
N ALA A 70 -19.14 1.19 21.78
CA ALA A 70 -18.79 1.09 23.19
C ALA A 70 -17.29 1.28 23.41
N PHE A 71 -16.45 0.87 22.46
CA PHE A 71 -15.02 1.13 22.47
C PHE A 71 -14.71 2.63 22.41
N LEU A 72 -15.35 3.39 21.53
CA LEU A 72 -15.14 4.84 21.43
C LEU A 72 -15.55 5.57 22.74
N GLU A 73 -16.62 5.14 23.41
CA GLU A 73 -17.01 5.64 24.72
C GLU A 73 -15.99 5.24 25.81
N TRP A 74 -15.49 4.02 25.74
CA TRP A 74 -14.49 3.49 26.68
C TRP A 74 -13.16 4.24 26.60
N ILE A 75 -12.66 4.56 25.40
CA ILE A 75 -11.40 5.31 25.25
C ILE A 75 -11.50 6.73 25.82
N ASP A 76 -12.68 7.35 25.80
CA ASP A 76 -12.91 8.67 26.39
C ASP A 76 -12.89 8.64 27.92
N SER A 77 -13.25 7.51 28.55
CA SER A 77 -13.37 7.40 30.00
C SER A 77 -12.15 6.76 30.67
N GLU A 78 -11.47 5.83 30.01
CA GLU A 78 -10.48 4.96 30.65
C GLU A 78 -9.03 5.27 30.29
N LEU A 79 -8.78 5.94 29.16
CA LEU A 79 -7.42 6.28 28.78
C LEU A 79 -6.84 7.39 29.67
N SER A 80 -5.56 7.21 30.05
CA SER A 80 -4.85 8.11 30.95
C SER A 80 -4.34 9.37 30.23
N ASN A 81 -3.84 10.35 31.00
CA ASN A 81 -3.18 11.51 30.43
C ASN A 81 -1.87 11.15 29.70
N THR A 82 -1.24 10.03 30.02
CA THR A 82 -0.02 9.57 29.37
C THR A 82 -0.27 9.01 27.98
N PHE A 83 -1.41 8.31 27.82
CA PHE A 83 -1.88 7.78 26.54
C PHE A 83 -3.37 8.12 26.39
N ARG A 84 -3.69 9.04 25.51
CA ARG A 84 -5.06 9.58 25.36
C ARG A 84 -5.50 9.61 23.90
N CYS A 85 -6.80 9.69 23.70
CA CYS A 85 -7.41 9.89 22.39
C CYS A 85 -7.85 11.35 22.21
N GLY A 86 -7.65 11.90 21.04
CA GLY A 86 -8.11 13.23 20.66
C GLY A 86 -9.60 13.28 20.35
N GLU A 87 -10.07 14.49 20.02
CA GLU A 87 -11.47 14.74 19.65
C GLU A 87 -11.90 13.91 18.43
N PRO A 88 -13.19 13.56 18.34
CA PRO A 88 -13.75 12.87 17.20
C PRO A 88 -13.78 13.75 15.95
N HIS A 89 -13.39 13.20 14.82
CA HIS A 89 -13.51 13.79 13.51
C HIS A 89 -14.22 12.83 12.56
N THR A 90 -14.74 13.33 11.45
CA THR A 90 -15.36 12.49 10.42
C THR A 90 -14.59 12.57 9.11
N THR A 91 -14.58 11.47 8.35
CA THR A 91 -14.00 11.39 7.02
C THR A 91 -14.78 10.40 6.15
N LEU A 92 -14.49 10.39 4.85
CA LEU A 92 -14.99 9.39 3.93
C LEU A 92 -14.02 8.21 3.84
N ALA A 93 -14.53 6.99 3.87
CA ALA A 93 -13.76 5.77 3.71
C ALA A 93 -14.43 4.80 2.76
N LEU A 94 -13.64 4.23 1.84
CA LEU A 94 -13.97 3.04 1.06
C LEU A 94 -13.41 1.79 1.75
N ASP A 95 -12.26 1.95 2.41
CA ASP A 95 -11.52 0.91 3.13
C ASP A 95 -10.95 1.55 4.41
N LEU A 96 -11.26 0.95 5.56
CA LEU A 96 -10.86 1.52 6.85
C LEU A 96 -9.35 1.45 7.07
N GLU A 97 -8.69 0.37 6.66
CA GLU A 97 -7.25 0.19 6.83
C GLU A 97 -6.46 1.22 6.01
N ARG A 98 -6.84 1.41 4.74
CA ARG A 98 -6.24 2.43 3.87
C ARG A 98 -6.48 3.83 4.43
N THR A 99 -7.69 4.10 4.92
CA THR A 99 -8.02 5.39 5.52
C THR A 99 -7.20 5.64 6.80
N ALA A 100 -7.03 4.61 7.65
CA ALA A 100 -6.18 4.70 8.83
C ALA A 100 -4.71 4.97 8.47
N GLN A 101 -4.17 4.30 7.43
CA GLN A 101 -2.82 4.55 6.95
C GLN A 101 -2.64 5.98 6.45
N ARG A 102 -3.56 6.49 5.63
CA ARG A 102 -3.53 7.87 5.12
C ARG A 102 -3.56 8.90 6.24
N LEU A 103 -4.48 8.75 7.19
CA LEU A 103 -4.60 9.67 8.32
C LEU A 103 -3.40 9.58 9.25
N PHE A 104 -2.83 8.39 9.43
CA PHE A 104 -1.61 8.18 10.19
C PHE A 104 -0.44 8.96 9.58
N THR A 105 -0.16 8.79 8.29
CA THR A 105 0.93 9.49 7.59
C THR A 105 0.78 11.01 7.69
N ARG A 106 -0.46 11.52 7.74
CA ARG A 106 -0.75 12.95 7.90
C ARG A 106 -0.57 13.47 9.32
N ALA A 107 -0.94 12.66 10.33
CA ALA A 107 -1.02 13.10 11.73
C ALA A 107 0.20 12.71 12.56
N VAL A 108 0.87 11.61 12.23
CA VAL A 108 1.96 11.02 13.01
C VAL A 108 3.27 11.11 12.25
N HIS A 109 4.24 11.81 12.81
CA HIS A 109 5.61 11.87 12.27
C HIS A 109 6.46 10.81 12.97
N SER A 110 6.51 9.61 12.38
CA SER A 110 7.38 8.54 12.87
C SER A 110 8.81 8.71 12.34
N THR A 111 9.78 8.20 13.08
CA THR A 111 11.18 8.16 12.63
C THR A 111 11.34 7.19 11.47
N GLU A 112 11.99 7.65 10.39
CA GLU A 112 12.26 6.81 9.24
C GLU A 112 13.20 5.66 9.61
N ARG A 113 12.71 4.43 9.50
CA ARG A 113 13.49 3.20 9.73
C ARG A 113 13.40 2.31 8.49
N PRO A 114 14.43 2.34 7.63
CA PRO A 114 14.46 1.56 6.40
C PRO A 114 14.16 0.08 6.64
N TYR A 115 13.16 -0.46 5.92
CA TYR A 115 12.68 -1.84 5.98
C TYR A 115 12.08 -2.30 7.32
N GLU A 116 12.04 -1.45 8.33
CA GLU A 116 11.34 -1.72 9.58
C GLU A 116 9.97 -1.07 9.62
N THR A 117 9.93 0.24 9.34
CA THR A 117 8.70 1.03 9.27
C THR A 117 8.49 1.67 7.91
N HIS A 118 9.55 1.84 7.12
CA HIS A 118 9.52 2.51 5.83
C HIS A 118 10.04 1.62 4.72
N LEU A 119 9.43 1.72 3.54
CA LEU A 119 9.89 1.08 2.31
C LEU A 119 10.27 2.12 1.27
N PRO A 120 11.28 1.82 0.42
CA PRO A 120 11.68 2.74 -0.63
C PRO A 120 10.63 2.78 -1.75
N LEU A 121 10.20 3.98 -2.12
CA LEU A 121 9.47 4.26 -3.36
C LEU A 121 10.50 4.37 -4.50
N ARG A 122 10.59 3.33 -5.33
CA ARG A 122 11.69 3.19 -6.29
C ARG A 122 11.41 3.73 -7.67
N CYS A 123 10.14 3.75 -8.07
CA CYS A 123 9.79 4.21 -9.40
C CYS A 123 8.34 4.68 -9.48
N VAL A 124 8.06 5.43 -10.54
CA VAL A 124 6.73 5.69 -11.04
C VAL A 124 6.52 4.76 -12.24
N ALA A 125 5.46 3.97 -12.23
CA ALA A 125 5.13 3.04 -13.29
C ALA A 125 3.88 3.52 -14.04
N ALA A 126 3.96 3.57 -15.37
CA ALA A 126 2.81 3.87 -16.19
C ALA A 126 1.86 2.67 -16.27
N ALA A 127 0.58 2.90 -16.00
CA ALA A 127 -0.50 1.94 -16.26
C ALA A 127 -1.23 2.26 -17.58
N GLY A 128 -0.56 2.82 -18.56
CA GLY A 128 -1.09 3.25 -19.86
C GLY A 128 -0.03 3.22 -20.96
N PRO A 129 -0.32 3.77 -22.15
CA PRO A 129 0.70 3.95 -23.16
C PRO A 129 1.80 4.86 -22.61
N LEU A 130 2.96 4.39 -22.74
CA LEU A 130 4.30 4.82 -22.39
C LEU A 130 4.44 6.34 -22.13
N LEU A 131 4.46 6.72 -20.88
CA LEU A 131 4.92 8.03 -20.44
C LEU A 131 6.41 7.91 -20.07
N ASP A 132 7.22 8.93 -20.38
CA ASP A 132 8.59 9.00 -19.90
C ASP A 132 8.54 9.17 -18.38
N ASN A 133 9.01 8.16 -17.66
CA ASN A 133 9.03 8.19 -16.20
C ASN A 133 10.34 8.85 -15.74
N PRO A 134 10.28 9.99 -15.06
CA PRO A 134 11.48 10.50 -14.41
C PRO A 134 11.91 9.49 -13.34
N GLU A 135 13.19 9.13 -13.31
CA GLU A 135 13.78 8.54 -12.12
C GLU A 135 13.56 9.52 -10.97
N THR A 136 13.03 9.04 -9.87
CA THR A 136 13.03 9.84 -8.64
C THR A 136 14.49 10.02 -8.24
N GLU A 137 15.02 11.24 -8.40
CA GLU A 137 16.42 11.59 -8.07
C GLU A 137 16.73 11.39 -6.56
N ARG A 138 15.71 11.10 -5.74
CA ARG A 138 15.86 10.80 -4.30
C ARG A 138 15.04 9.56 -3.97
N GLU A 139 15.64 8.63 -3.25
CA GLU A 139 14.90 7.56 -2.59
C GLU A 139 13.92 8.21 -1.60
N GLU A 140 12.63 8.14 -1.92
CA GLU A 140 11.54 8.51 -1.01
C GLU A 140 11.21 7.27 -0.16
N TRP A 141 11.24 7.43 1.16
CA TRP A 141 10.86 6.37 2.08
C TRP A 141 9.44 6.63 2.59
N VAL A 142 8.57 5.68 2.36
CA VAL A 142 7.15 5.78 2.72
C VAL A 142 6.87 4.89 3.92
N ASP A 143 6.21 5.44 4.93
CA ASP A 143 5.75 4.67 6.10
C ASP A 143 4.72 3.64 5.67
N VAL A 144 4.96 2.40 6.08
CA VAL A 144 4.07 1.25 5.78
C VAL A 144 3.83 0.44 7.04
N ASP A 145 2.61 -0.08 7.19
CA ASP A 145 2.24 -0.91 8.35
C ASP A 145 2.71 -2.37 8.22
N LEU A 146 3.93 -2.55 7.70
CA LEU A 146 4.45 -3.88 7.43
C LEU A 146 5.95 -3.92 7.72
N ARG A 147 6.35 -4.86 8.54
CA ARG A 147 7.76 -5.24 8.68
C ARG A 147 8.11 -6.21 7.56
N LEU A 148 8.82 -5.74 6.55
CA LEU A 148 9.12 -6.50 5.34
C LEU A 148 10.63 -6.55 5.09
N SER A 149 11.06 -7.58 4.34
CA SER A 149 12.46 -7.72 3.95
C SER A 149 12.84 -6.73 2.83
N LYS A 150 14.14 -6.65 2.54
CA LYS A 150 14.71 -5.84 1.45
C LYS A 150 14.24 -6.25 0.03
N ASP A 151 13.51 -7.36 -0.05
CA ASP A 151 12.92 -7.81 -1.31
C ASP A 151 11.65 -7.04 -1.68
N TYR A 152 11.12 -6.24 -0.75
CA TYR A 152 9.94 -5.43 -0.97
C TYR A 152 10.29 -3.97 -1.24
N PHE A 153 9.49 -3.35 -2.10
CA PHE A 153 9.60 -1.94 -2.44
C PHE A 153 8.25 -1.39 -2.89
N LEU A 154 8.14 -0.09 -2.99
CA LEU A 154 6.94 0.59 -3.47
C LEU A 154 7.16 1.14 -4.88
N ALA A 155 6.06 1.21 -5.63
CA ALA A 155 5.98 1.95 -6.88
C ALA A 155 4.68 2.75 -6.92
N ARG A 156 4.73 3.98 -7.43
CA ARG A 156 3.54 4.79 -7.72
C ARG A 156 3.03 4.43 -9.11
N ILE A 157 1.75 4.13 -9.22
CA ILE A 157 1.13 3.76 -10.49
C ILE A 157 0.41 4.97 -11.05
N GLN A 158 0.67 5.28 -12.32
CA GLN A 158 0.00 6.36 -13.05
C GLN A 158 -0.75 5.81 -14.26
N GLY A 159 -2.00 6.20 -14.42
CA GLY A 159 -2.88 5.79 -15.51
C GLY A 159 -3.90 4.73 -15.13
N HIS A 160 -4.91 4.57 -15.99
CA HIS A 160 -6.14 3.84 -15.69
C HIS A 160 -6.18 2.38 -16.19
N SER A 161 -5.10 1.89 -16.80
CA SER A 161 -5.14 0.57 -17.46
C SER A 161 -5.25 -0.62 -16.52
N MET A 162 -4.98 -0.43 -15.23
CA MET A 162 -5.07 -1.47 -14.20
C MET A 162 -6.30 -1.32 -13.29
N GLU A 163 -7.17 -0.35 -13.57
CA GLU A 163 -8.45 -0.20 -12.88
C GLU A 163 -9.41 -1.35 -13.22
N PRO A 164 -10.28 -1.73 -12.28
CA PRO A 164 -10.44 -1.18 -10.92
C PRO A 164 -9.50 -1.79 -9.88
N GLU A 165 -8.61 -2.73 -10.23
CA GLU A 165 -7.76 -3.44 -9.27
C GLU A 165 -6.68 -2.53 -8.68
N ILE A 166 -6.12 -1.64 -9.51
CA ILE A 166 -5.14 -0.63 -9.10
C ILE A 166 -5.60 0.72 -9.64
N PRO A 167 -6.17 1.60 -8.78
CA PRO A 167 -6.55 2.96 -9.18
C PRO A 167 -5.36 3.82 -9.60
N ASP A 168 -5.62 4.83 -10.46
CA ASP A 168 -4.62 5.81 -10.86
C ASP A 168 -4.00 6.52 -9.66
N GLY A 169 -2.68 6.76 -9.69
CA GLY A 169 -1.92 7.44 -8.63
C GLY A 169 -1.62 6.59 -7.41
N SER A 170 -2.14 5.36 -7.31
CA SER A 170 -1.94 4.47 -6.17
C SER A 170 -0.46 4.19 -5.90
N VAL A 171 -0.11 4.13 -4.62
CA VAL A 171 1.17 3.58 -4.15
C VAL A 171 0.99 2.09 -3.86
N CYS A 172 1.72 1.26 -4.59
CA CYS A 172 1.60 -0.18 -4.56
C CYS A 172 2.85 -0.86 -4.02
N LEU A 173 2.62 -1.92 -3.23
CA LEU A 173 3.66 -2.81 -2.74
C LEU A 173 3.99 -3.86 -3.79
N PHE A 174 5.27 -3.98 -4.07
CA PHE A 174 5.83 -5.02 -4.94
C PHE A 174 6.85 -5.85 -4.18
N ARG A 175 6.93 -7.12 -4.56
CA ARG A 175 8.02 -8.01 -4.15
C ARG A 175 8.95 -8.20 -5.34
N ARG A 176 10.27 -8.04 -5.16
CA ARG A 176 11.28 -8.30 -6.19
C ARG A 176 11.07 -9.67 -6.80
N TYR A 177 11.03 -9.72 -8.10
CA TYR A 177 10.88 -10.99 -8.80
C TYR A 177 12.23 -11.71 -8.86
N THR A 178 12.29 -12.89 -8.26
CA THR A 178 13.51 -13.73 -8.20
C THR A 178 13.37 -15.03 -8.99
N GLY A 179 12.23 -15.22 -9.66
CA GLY A 179 11.97 -16.41 -10.49
C GLY A 179 10.61 -17.07 -10.19
N GLY A 180 10.31 -18.14 -10.93
CA GLY A 180 9.06 -18.88 -10.82
C GLY A 180 8.02 -18.52 -11.88
N SER A 181 6.77 -18.98 -11.71
CA SER A 181 5.69 -18.70 -12.66
C SER A 181 5.20 -17.26 -12.52
N ARG A 182 5.09 -16.57 -13.65
CA ARG A 182 4.51 -15.23 -13.77
C ARG A 182 3.06 -15.26 -14.23
N VAL A 183 2.60 -16.38 -14.78
CA VAL A 183 1.29 -16.51 -15.42
C VAL A 183 0.15 -16.19 -14.46
N GLY A 184 -0.70 -15.26 -14.86
CA GLY A 184 -1.85 -14.78 -14.10
C GLY A 184 -1.53 -13.73 -13.03
N LYS A 185 -0.26 -13.40 -12.82
CA LYS A 185 0.17 -12.41 -11.83
C LYS A 185 0.28 -11.02 -12.43
N ILE A 186 0.03 -10.00 -11.63
CA ILE A 186 0.33 -8.62 -11.99
C ILE A 186 1.82 -8.37 -11.73
N MET A 187 2.51 -7.92 -12.76
CA MET A 187 3.96 -7.75 -12.75
C MET A 187 4.33 -6.31 -13.06
N LEU A 188 5.33 -5.81 -12.36
CA LEU A 188 6.07 -4.60 -12.72
C LEU A 188 7.15 -5.01 -13.71
N VAL A 189 7.10 -4.44 -14.89
CA VAL A 189 8.02 -4.74 -16.00
C VAL A 189 8.81 -3.48 -16.34
N HIS A 190 10.11 -3.61 -16.45
CA HIS A 190 11.02 -2.60 -16.95
C HIS A 190 11.31 -2.87 -18.42
N GLU A 191 11.01 -1.94 -19.29
CA GLU A 191 11.33 -1.94 -20.72
C GLU A 191 12.57 -1.07 -20.93
N PHE A 192 13.59 -1.62 -21.56
CA PHE A 192 14.82 -0.89 -21.85
C PHE A 192 14.69 -0.14 -23.17
N SER A 193 15.12 1.10 -23.23
CA SER A 193 15.21 1.87 -24.46
C SER A 193 16.43 1.44 -25.29
N ASP A 194 16.23 1.15 -26.57
CA ASP A 194 17.32 0.80 -27.50
C ASP A 194 18.27 1.97 -27.83
N GLU A 195 17.84 3.21 -27.55
CA GLU A 195 18.59 4.44 -27.85
C GLU A 195 19.43 4.95 -26.66
N GLY A 196 19.61 4.13 -25.60
CA GLY A 196 20.41 4.52 -24.43
C GLY A 196 19.71 5.49 -23.49
N GLY A 197 18.40 5.68 -23.66
CA GLY A 197 17.54 6.42 -22.72
C GLY A 197 17.18 5.58 -21.48
N MET A 198 16.66 6.25 -20.46
CA MET A 198 16.12 5.58 -19.28
C MET A 198 14.94 4.70 -19.71
N GLY A 199 14.94 3.46 -19.27
CA GLY A 199 13.87 2.52 -19.52
C GLY A 199 12.56 2.93 -18.83
N ARG A 200 11.47 2.27 -19.15
CA ARG A 200 10.13 2.58 -18.65
C ARG A 200 9.63 1.46 -17.77
N PHE A 201 8.93 1.84 -16.68
CA PHE A 201 8.22 0.88 -15.86
C PHE A 201 6.75 0.83 -16.26
N THR A 202 6.21 -0.37 -16.41
CA THR A 202 4.78 -0.58 -16.62
C THR A 202 4.26 -1.71 -15.74
N VAL A 203 2.96 -1.64 -15.40
CA VAL A 203 2.29 -2.67 -14.60
C VAL A 203 1.20 -3.31 -15.44
N LYS A 204 1.24 -4.63 -15.56
CA LYS A 204 0.26 -5.42 -16.33
C LYS A 204 0.12 -6.82 -15.76
N ARG A 205 -0.99 -7.49 -16.08
CA ARG A 205 -1.14 -8.92 -15.83
C ARG A 205 -0.39 -9.71 -16.89
N TYR A 206 0.50 -10.58 -16.42
CA TYR A 206 1.33 -11.42 -17.28
C TYR A 206 0.55 -12.67 -17.71
N LEU A 207 0.33 -12.82 -19.00
CA LEU A 207 -0.28 -13.99 -19.61
C LEU A 207 0.74 -14.68 -20.50
N SER A 208 0.80 -16.01 -20.47
CA SER A 208 1.70 -16.79 -21.33
C SER A 208 1.02 -18.08 -21.76
N ARG A 209 1.13 -18.37 -23.05
CA ARG A 209 0.86 -19.69 -23.60
C ARG A 209 2.16 -20.43 -23.80
N LYS A 210 2.21 -21.68 -23.36
CA LYS A 210 3.33 -22.58 -23.59
C LYS A 210 2.93 -23.63 -24.62
N ARG A 211 3.87 -23.97 -25.51
CA ARG A 211 3.75 -25.08 -26.42
C ARG A 211 4.79 -26.14 -26.05
N GLU A 212 4.37 -27.40 -26.05
CA GLU A 212 5.29 -28.52 -25.88
C GLU A 212 6.02 -28.77 -27.21
N THR A 213 7.33 -28.80 -27.14
CA THR A 213 8.22 -29.11 -28.29
C THR A 213 9.00 -30.38 -28.00
N ALA A 214 9.66 -30.93 -28.99
CA ALA A 214 10.50 -32.14 -28.83
C ALA A 214 11.69 -31.92 -27.86
N GLU A 215 12.06 -30.65 -27.60
CA GLU A 215 13.18 -30.27 -26.73
C GLU A 215 12.71 -29.74 -25.35
N GLY A 216 11.40 -29.71 -25.09
CA GLY A 216 10.79 -29.22 -23.84
C GLY A 216 9.67 -28.20 -24.07
N TRP A 217 9.40 -27.38 -23.03
CA TRP A 217 8.38 -26.35 -23.10
C TRP A 217 8.94 -25.02 -23.58
N GLU A 218 8.38 -24.46 -24.64
CA GLU A 218 8.67 -23.10 -25.12
C GLU A 218 7.51 -22.17 -24.91
N HIS A 219 7.79 -20.88 -24.65
CA HIS A 219 6.77 -19.84 -24.66
C HIS A 219 6.39 -19.53 -26.10
N GLU A 220 5.17 -19.89 -26.51
CA GLU A 220 4.63 -19.58 -27.82
C GLU A 220 4.25 -18.09 -27.92
N GLN A 221 3.70 -17.55 -26.85
CA GLN A 221 3.24 -16.16 -26.78
C GLN A 221 3.25 -15.66 -25.35
N ILE A 222 3.78 -14.45 -25.14
CA ILE A 222 3.74 -13.73 -23.88
C ILE A 222 2.95 -12.45 -24.10
N ARG A 223 1.86 -12.27 -23.35
CA ARG A 223 1.01 -11.09 -23.42
C ARG A 223 0.98 -10.36 -22.10
N MET A 224 0.92 -9.03 -22.20
CA MET A 224 0.68 -8.13 -21.11
C MET A 224 -0.76 -7.61 -21.22
N HIS A 225 -1.59 -7.97 -20.24
CA HIS A 225 -3.00 -7.66 -20.21
C HIS A 225 -3.30 -6.52 -19.24
N SER A 226 -4.14 -5.59 -19.69
CA SER A 226 -4.69 -4.51 -18.86
C SER A 226 -5.95 -5.01 -18.14
N GLU A 227 -6.14 -4.66 -16.87
CA GLU A 227 -7.37 -4.98 -16.15
C GLU A 227 -8.57 -4.17 -16.65
N ASN A 228 -8.29 -2.93 -17.06
CA ASN A 228 -9.30 -2.08 -17.67
C ASN A 228 -9.50 -2.46 -19.17
N PRO A 229 -10.70 -2.88 -19.57
CA PRO A 229 -10.98 -3.34 -20.93
C PRO A 229 -10.88 -2.25 -22.00
N GLU A 230 -10.83 -0.97 -21.63
CA GLU A 230 -10.60 0.13 -22.57
C GLU A 230 -9.15 0.15 -23.09
N PHE A 231 -8.23 -0.54 -22.40
CA PHE A 231 -6.83 -0.66 -22.77
C PHE A 231 -6.55 -2.05 -23.31
N GLY A 232 -5.96 -2.13 -24.48
CA GLY A 232 -5.69 -3.39 -25.17
C GLY A 232 -4.61 -4.27 -24.51
N GLU A 233 -4.42 -5.44 -25.09
CA GLU A 233 -3.29 -6.33 -24.79
C GLU A 233 -2.14 -6.02 -25.75
N TRP A 234 -0.90 -6.25 -25.30
CA TRP A 234 0.29 -6.19 -26.15
C TRP A 234 1.12 -7.45 -26.02
N ASP A 235 1.72 -7.82 -27.15
CA ASP A 235 2.63 -8.94 -27.21
C ASP A 235 4.03 -8.48 -26.78
N LEU A 236 4.60 -9.18 -25.80
CA LEU A 236 5.91 -8.83 -25.27
C LEU A 236 7.04 -9.13 -26.26
N ALA A 237 6.84 -10.03 -27.22
CA ALA A 237 7.80 -10.33 -28.27
C ALA A 237 8.04 -9.14 -29.22
N GLU A 238 7.09 -8.21 -29.30
CA GLU A 238 7.20 -6.98 -30.10
C GLU A 238 7.78 -5.82 -29.28
N ALA A 239 7.91 -5.96 -27.95
CA ALA A 239 8.26 -4.87 -27.02
C ALA A 239 9.76 -4.71 -26.73
N GLY A 240 10.65 -5.33 -27.51
CA GLY A 240 12.09 -5.13 -27.34
C GLY A 240 12.66 -5.82 -26.08
N ARG A 241 13.65 -5.19 -25.42
CA ARG A 241 14.29 -5.74 -24.21
C ARG A 241 13.52 -5.36 -22.96
N TYR A 242 13.11 -6.35 -22.18
CA TYR A 242 12.38 -6.13 -20.93
C TYR A 242 12.89 -7.02 -19.79
N GLU A 243 12.68 -6.57 -18.59
CA GLU A 243 12.96 -7.31 -17.36
C GLU A 243 11.75 -7.23 -16.40
N THR A 244 11.44 -8.35 -15.77
CA THR A 244 10.42 -8.36 -14.70
C THR A 244 11.08 -7.90 -13.39
N ALA A 245 10.73 -6.71 -12.93
CA ALA A 245 11.29 -6.09 -11.73
C ALA A 245 10.62 -6.57 -10.44
N GLY A 246 9.28 -6.75 -10.47
CA GLY A 246 8.54 -7.11 -9.26
C GLY A 246 7.19 -7.76 -9.53
N GLU A 247 6.69 -8.47 -8.53
CA GLU A 247 5.33 -9.03 -8.45
C GLU A 247 4.50 -8.14 -7.56
N PHE A 248 3.34 -7.70 -8.03
CA PHE A 248 2.37 -6.92 -7.25
C PHE A 248 1.88 -7.72 -6.04
N VAL A 249 1.79 -7.07 -4.90
CA VAL A 249 1.29 -7.66 -3.66
C VAL A 249 -0.05 -7.03 -3.28
N ARG A 250 -0.09 -5.70 -3.13
CA ARG A 250 -1.32 -4.95 -2.81
C ARG A 250 -1.13 -3.45 -3.01
N VAL A 251 -2.24 -2.73 -3.06
CA VAL A 251 -2.26 -1.25 -2.93
C VAL A 251 -2.03 -0.88 -1.46
N ILE A 252 -1.17 0.12 -1.21
CA ILE A 252 -0.87 0.66 0.12
C ILE A 252 -1.61 1.98 0.34
N ALA A 253 -1.55 2.90 -0.64
CA ALA A 253 -2.26 4.17 -0.60
C ALA A 253 -2.95 4.43 -1.94
N ASP A 254 -4.14 5.02 -1.89
CA ASP A 254 -4.99 5.30 -3.02
C ASP A 254 -5.28 6.82 -3.07
N PRO A 255 -4.92 7.52 -4.15
CA PRO A 255 -5.06 8.97 -4.22
C PRO A 255 -6.51 9.44 -4.39
N GLU A 256 -7.43 8.61 -4.88
CA GLU A 256 -8.85 9.00 -4.97
C GLU A 256 -9.47 9.26 -3.59
N LEU A 257 -8.79 8.84 -2.52
CA LEU A 257 -9.18 9.10 -1.15
C LEU A 257 -8.50 10.35 -0.55
N GLU A 258 -7.59 11.00 -1.29
CA GLU A 258 -6.87 12.20 -0.84
C GLU A 258 -7.55 13.52 -1.23
N ALA A 259 -8.65 13.47 -1.99
CA ALA A 259 -9.36 14.65 -2.50
C ALA A 259 -10.51 15.13 -1.58
#